data_9e9c8d8afb3c2f0dc894f7c76f49a35f
#
_entry.id   9e9c8d8afb3c2f0dc894f7c76f49a35f
#
_cell.length_a   1.000
_cell.length_b   1.000
_cell.length_c   1.000
_cell.angle_alpha   90.00
_cell.angle_beta   90.00
_cell.angle_gamma   90.00
#
_symmetry.space_group_name_H-M   'P 1'
#
loop_
_entity.id
_entity.type
_entity.pdbx_description
1 polymer ?
#
loop_
_entity_poly.entity_id
_entity_poly.type
_entity_poly.pdbx_seq_one_letter_code
_entity_poly.pdbx_strand_id
1 'polypeptide(L)'
;MNIDYIKKMFVGEILIVDDEVNEEYTDAWEIAEYLKEQNFSVITKDTFPNNNELAGHKLSMVICDWMFKKGDDDGNAREVIAFLNKVQSKEFIPVFICTSLAKIDVERYLANSDYNCTRYKKNEASSIFVVKKGDIKNDKLFDFLKGWLQNNPSVKLLKEWEISLEVAKNNMFNELYNASEYWPWVLAKTYKEDGERNIGDSMGEFVTKNLLSRISEYDIEDVTPDSNVDIRVEDVLEGERCYYYSDTEINSNTSFKTGDILKREEDLFIVIKRQCDLNRAENKGLYVLKMSEIKQTSNTPISINFDENTIQILENNYKLDGTKRNKIRVLHKGKILETAFQVIIPCVCRKKVVMIDLKELDIVKFESVEFKQYERVARLLEPYISIVTDKFAAYMSSKGSMRIPEELFTEKFFIDNSEDE
;
A
#
# COMPACT_ATOMS: atom_id res chain seq x y z
N MET A 1 6.09 -20.21 -19.42
CA MET A 1 6.80 -18.91 -19.42
C MET A 1 8.01 -19.07 -20.33
N ASN A 2 8.16 -18.25 -21.38
CA ASN A 2 9.32 -18.30 -22.27
C ASN A 2 10.40 -17.29 -21.80
N ILE A 3 11.60 -17.36 -22.38
CA ILE A 3 12.73 -16.48 -22.06
C ILE A 3 12.40 -14.99 -22.28
N ASP A 4 11.57 -14.66 -23.30
CA ASP A 4 11.19 -13.29 -23.60
C ASP A 4 10.31 -12.70 -22.51
N TYR A 5 9.49 -13.51 -21.84
CA TYR A 5 8.73 -13.08 -20.68
C TYR A 5 9.66 -12.73 -19.50
N ILE A 6 10.68 -13.57 -19.23
CA ILE A 6 11.66 -13.27 -18.17
C ILE A 6 12.44 -11.99 -18.50
N LYS A 7 12.84 -11.80 -19.76
CA LYS A 7 13.48 -10.55 -20.19
C LYS A 7 12.61 -9.32 -19.93
N LYS A 8 11.30 -9.42 -20.17
CA LYS A 8 10.36 -8.33 -19.85
C LYS A 8 10.25 -8.05 -18.35
N MET A 9 10.33 -9.08 -17.50
CA MET A 9 10.26 -8.91 -16.04
C MET A 9 11.48 -8.24 -15.43
N PHE A 10 12.65 -8.42 -16.06
CA PHE A 10 13.92 -7.88 -15.57
C PHE A 10 14.47 -6.81 -16.52
N VAL A 11 13.63 -5.78 -16.76
CA VAL A 11 14.04 -4.61 -17.57
C VAL A 11 14.97 -3.73 -16.73
N GLY A 12 16.19 -3.56 -17.21
CA GLY A 12 17.25 -2.82 -16.53
C GLY A 12 18.53 -3.63 -16.50
N GLU A 13 19.43 -3.28 -15.59
CA GLU A 13 20.74 -3.89 -15.49
C GLU A 13 20.76 -4.95 -14.39
N ILE A 14 21.41 -6.06 -14.65
CA ILE A 14 21.66 -7.12 -13.67
C ILE A 14 23.05 -6.87 -13.09
N LEU A 15 23.11 -6.63 -11.78
CA LEU A 15 24.37 -6.47 -11.09
C LEU A 15 24.84 -7.81 -10.53
N ILE A 16 26.05 -8.23 -10.92
CA ILE A 16 26.73 -9.41 -10.37
C ILE A 16 27.92 -8.91 -9.54
N VAL A 17 27.94 -9.28 -8.26
CA VAL A 17 28.99 -8.92 -7.32
C VAL A 17 29.63 -10.21 -6.78
N ASP A 18 30.85 -10.50 -7.21
CA ASP A 18 31.54 -11.75 -6.90
C ASP A 18 33.05 -11.54 -7.17
N ASP A 19 33.91 -11.87 -6.21
CA ASP A 19 35.36 -11.64 -6.32
C ASP A 19 36.02 -12.42 -7.47
N GLU A 20 35.40 -13.52 -7.90
CA GLU A 20 35.88 -14.34 -9.03
C GLU A 20 35.18 -13.98 -10.36
N VAL A 21 34.34 -12.93 -10.44
CA VAL A 21 33.53 -12.61 -11.65
C VAL A 21 34.38 -12.26 -12.89
N ASN A 22 35.61 -11.82 -12.70
CA ASN A 22 36.54 -11.49 -13.78
C ASN A 22 37.48 -12.65 -14.14
N GLU A 23 37.42 -13.79 -13.42
CA GLU A 23 38.22 -14.98 -13.68
C GLU A 23 37.48 -15.92 -14.62
N GLU A 24 38.03 -16.20 -15.81
CA GLU A 24 37.42 -17.08 -16.80
C GLU A 24 37.13 -18.47 -16.22
N TYR A 25 36.01 -19.05 -16.60
CA TYR A 25 35.53 -20.39 -16.21
C TYR A 25 35.13 -20.54 -14.74
N THR A 26 35.02 -19.45 -13.98
CA THR A 26 34.37 -19.47 -12.69
C THR A 26 32.84 -19.46 -12.82
N ASP A 27 32.13 -19.92 -11.78
CA ASP A 27 30.65 -19.93 -11.82
C ASP A 27 30.09 -18.52 -12.02
N ALA A 28 30.67 -17.50 -11.41
CA ALA A 28 30.24 -16.10 -11.55
C ALA A 28 30.46 -15.58 -12.97
N TRP A 29 31.62 -15.86 -13.56
CA TRP A 29 31.93 -15.49 -14.93
C TRP A 29 30.97 -16.17 -15.92
N GLU A 30 30.73 -17.50 -15.76
CA GLU A 30 29.79 -18.22 -16.64
C GLU A 30 28.36 -17.69 -16.55
N ILE A 31 27.87 -17.33 -15.36
CA ILE A 31 26.57 -16.69 -15.18
C ILE A 31 26.53 -15.34 -15.90
N ALA A 32 27.59 -14.52 -15.76
CA ALA A 32 27.67 -13.21 -16.39
C ALA A 32 27.67 -13.32 -17.92
N GLU A 33 28.50 -14.21 -18.49
CA GLU A 33 28.58 -14.40 -19.93
C GLU A 33 27.28 -14.98 -20.50
N TYR A 34 26.70 -15.97 -19.83
CA TYR A 34 25.40 -16.53 -20.26
C TYR A 34 24.30 -15.46 -20.30
N LEU A 35 24.20 -14.58 -19.30
CA LEU A 35 23.25 -13.47 -19.32
C LEU A 35 23.53 -12.49 -20.46
N LYS A 36 24.80 -12.16 -20.75
CA LYS A 36 25.17 -11.30 -21.87
C LYS A 36 24.82 -11.93 -23.23
N GLU A 37 25.09 -13.24 -23.40
CA GLU A 37 24.70 -14.01 -24.59
C GLU A 37 23.17 -13.98 -24.81
N GLN A 38 22.41 -13.95 -23.73
CA GLN A 38 20.96 -13.79 -23.78
C GLN A 38 20.50 -12.34 -23.93
N ASN A 39 21.41 -11.39 -24.21
CA ASN A 39 21.14 -9.95 -24.39
C ASN A 39 20.57 -9.24 -23.16
N PHE A 40 20.95 -9.65 -21.95
CA PHE A 40 20.74 -8.83 -20.76
C PHE A 40 21.86 -7.80 -20.62
N SER A 41 21.51 -6.63 -20.07
CA SER A 41 22.53 -5.67 -19.62
C SER A 41 23.08 -6.12 -18.28
N VAL A 42 24.39 -6.41 -18.22
CA VAL A 42 25.04 -6.98 -17.03
C VAL A 42 26.18 -6.06 -16.58
N ILE A 43 26.16 -5.71 -15.31
CA ILE A 43 27.26 -5.02 -14.62
C ILE A 43 27.96 -6.04 -13.73
N THR A 44 29.25 -6.21 -13.90
CA THR A 44 30.07 -7.08 -13.05
C THR A 44 30.96 -6.25 -12.13
N LYS A 45 31.07 -6.67 -10.89
CA LYS A 45 31.95 -6.07 -9.87
C LYS A 45 32.60 -7.17 -9.04
N ASP A 46 33.91 -7.06 -8.86
CA ASP A 46 34.71 -7.94 -8.02
C ASP A 46 34.76 -7.50 -6.54
N THR A 47 34.19 -6.34 -6.27
CA THR A 47 34.07 -5.76 -4.92
C THR A 47 32.71 -5.07 -4.78
N PHE A 48 32.26 -4.82 -3.54
CA PHE A 48 31.01 -4.12 -3.31
C PHE A 48 31.05 -2.68 -3.81
N PRO A 49 30.22 -2.31 -4.79
CA PRO A 49 30.23 -0.97 -5.37
C PRO A 49 29.74 0.07 -4.39
N ASN A 50 30.33 1.27 -4.46
CA ASN A 50 29.87 2.42 -3.71
C ASN A 50 28.68 3.12 -4.39
N ASN A 51 28.06 4.14 -3.71
CA ASN A 51 26.88 4.82 -4.22
C ASN A 51 27.10 5.53 -5.56
N ASN A 52 28.28 6.06 -5.78
CA ASN A 52 28.60 6.81 -7.01
C ASN A 52 28.75 5.86 -8.21
N GLU A 53 29.21 4.63 -7.96
CA GLU A 53 29.34 3.62 -9.00
C GLU A 53 28.02 3.03 -9.46
N LEU A 54 26.99 3.09 -8.62
CA LEU A 54 25.61 2.68 -8.97
C LEU A 54 24.70 3.88 -9.33
N ALA A 55 25.23 5.10 -9.26
CA ALA A 55 24.46 6.29 -9.57
C ALA A 55 24.11 6.32 -11.08
N GLY A 56 22.82 6.40 -11.38
CA GLY A 56 22.32 6.41 -12.76
C GLY A 56 22.02 5.02 -13.36
N HIS A 57 22.37 3.94 -12.67
CA HIS A 57 22.01 2.59 -13.07
C HIS A 57 20.63 2.21 -12.55
N LYS A 58 19.76 1.67 -13.41
CA LYS A 58 18.47 1.08 -13.04
C LYS A 58 18.66 -0.42 -12.89
N LEU A 59 18.83 -0.87 -11.65
CA LEU A 59 19.02 -2.29 -11.38
C LEU A 59 17.68 -3.03 -11.43
N SER A 60 17.65 -4.16 -12.11
CA SER A 60 16.48 -5.05 -12.17
C SER A 60 16.59 -6.23 -11.22
N MET A 61 17.83 -6.66 -10.92
CA MET A 61 18.16 -7.80 -10.08
C MET A 61 19.62 -7.68 -9.62
N VAL A 62 19.92 -8.26 -8.46
CA VAL A 62 21.30 -8.41 -7.97
C VAL A 62 21.60 -9.89 -7.75
N ILE A 63 22.73 -10.35 -8.25
CA ILE A 63 23.33 -11.65 -7.94
C ILE A 63 24.60 -11.35 -7.16
N CYS A 64 24.71 -11.84 -5.92
CA CYS A 64 25.79 -11.50 -5.01
C CYS A 64 26.39 -12.77 -4.42
N ASP A 65 27.72 -12.90 -4.45
CA ASP A 65 28.38 -13.93 -3.68
C ASP A 65 28.28 -13.65 -2.18
N TRP A 66 28.33 -14.73 -1.39
CA TRP A 66 28.40 -14.63 0.06
C TRP A 66 29.85 -14.58 0.57
N MET A 67 30.78 -15.22 -0.13
CA MET A 67 32.12 -15.49 0.32
C MET A 67 33.18 -14.69 -0.43
N PHE A 68 33.42 -13.44 -0.04
CA PHE A 68 34.48 -12.60 -0.60
C PHE A 68 35.87 -12.84 0.05
N LYS A 69 35.89 -13.37 1.26
CA LYS A 69 37.12 -13.62 2.00
C LYS A 69 37.09 -15.02 2.61
N LYS A 70 37.96 -15.88 2.16
CA LYS A 70 38.02 -17.25 2.70
C LYS A 70 38.46 -17.22 4.19
N GLY A 71 37.63 -17.86 5.04
CA GLY A 71 37.91 -18.02 6.46
C GLY A 71 37.55 -16.84 7.37
N ASP A 72 36.83 -15.84 6.86
CA ASP A 72 36.26 -14.74 7.63
C ASP A 72 34.75 -14.63 7.41
N ASP A 73 34.00 -15.57 7.97
CA ASP A 73 32.53 -15.64 7.79
C ASP A 73 31.81 -14.42 8.37
N ASP A 74 32.26 -13.90 9.51
CA ASP A 74 31.71 -12.73 10.18
C ASP A 74 31.96 -11.44 9.38
N GLY A 75 33.18 -11.30 8.84
CA GLY A 75 33.53 -10.16 7.98
C GLY A 75 32.70 -10.15 6.70
N ASN A 76 32.60 -11.31 6.05
CA ASN A 76 31.74 -11.47 4.87
C ASN A 76 30.29 -11.10 5.17
N ALA A 77 29.70 -11.64 6.25
CA ALA A 77 28.33 -11.35 6.63
C ALA A 77 28.09 -9.84 6.81
N ARG A 78 29.00 -9.12 7.48
CA ARG A 78 28.89 -7.66 7.69
C ARG A 78 28.95 -6.87 6.38
N GLU A 79 29.91 -7.20 5.52
CA GLU A 79 30.08 -6.49 4.24
C GLU A 79 28.90 -6.75 3.30
N VAL A 80 28.48 -8.02 3.14
CA VAL A 80 27.31 -8.39 2.31
C VAL A 80 26.03 -7.70 2.82
N ILE A 81 25.73 -7.82 4.11
CA ILE A 81 24.50 -7.26 4.67
C ILE A 81 24.50 -5.73 4.59
N ALA A 82 25.63 -5.08 4.83
CA ALA A 82 25.75 -3.63 4.64
C ALA A 82 25.45 -3.21 3.18
N PHE A 83 25.98 -3.96 2.21
CA PHE A 83 25.71 -3.76 0.80
C PHE A 83 24.22 -3.96 0.47
N LEU A 84 23.61 -5.07 0.93
CA LEU A 84 22.20 -5.37 0.71
C LEU A 84 21.29 -4.30 1.25
N ASN A 85 21.49 -3.88 2.49
CA ASN A 85 20.73 -2.79 3.11
C ASN A 85 20.80 -1.49 2.29
N LYS A 86 21.97 -1.21 1.76
CA LYS A 86 22.23 -0.03 0.94
C LYS A 86 21.49 -0.09 -0.41
N VAL A 87 21.60 -1.21 -1.13
CA VAL A 87 20.95 -1.39 -2.44
C VAL A 87 19.41 -1.32 -2.29
N GLN A 88 18.90 -2.01 -1.29
CA GLN A 88 17.45 -2.11 -1.07
C GLN A 88 16.82 -0.93 -0.32
N SER A 89 17.62 0.06 0.10
CA SER A 89 17.08 1.24 0.79
C SER A 89 16.25 2.14 -0.11
N LYS A 90 16.50 2.10 -1.42
CA LYS A 90 15.90 3.02 -2.40
C LYS A 90 14.86 2.38 -3.32
N GLU A 91 15.05 1.09 -3.63
CA GLU A 91 14.26 0.40 -4.64
C GLU A 91 13.93 -1.02 -4.19
N PHE A 92 12.82 -1.56 -4.69
CA PHE A 92 12.50 -2.97 -4.52
C PHE A 92 13.24 -3.78 -5.60
N ILE A 93 14.39 -4.34 -5.23
CA ILE A 93 15.24 -5.14 -6.12
C ILE A 93 15.36 -6.56 -5.54
N PRO A 94 15.00 -7.62 -6.28
CA PRO A 94 15.27 -8.98 -5.86
C PRO A 94 16.78 -9.25 -5.84
N VAL A 95 17.24 -9.85 -4.75
CA VAL A 95 18.65 -10.19 -4.56
C VAL A 95 18.79 -11.68 -4.38
N PHE A 96 19.64 -12.30 -5.19
CA PHE A 96 20.02 -13.70 -5.10
C PHE A 96 21.43 -13.79 -4.52
N ILE A 97 21.53 -14.25 -3.28
CA ILE A 97 22.81 -14.56 -2.65
C ILE A 97 23.23 -15.94 -3.12
N CYS A 98 24.27 -15.98 -3.95
CA CYS A 98 24.84 -17.21 -4.47
C CYS A 98 25.93 -17.70 -3.52
N THR A 99 25.85 -18.94 -3.11
CA THR A 99 26.82 -19.49 -2.17
C THR A 99 27.14 -20.96 -2.42
N SER A 100 28.37 -21.34 -2.13
CA SER A 100 28.76 -22.75 -2.02
C SER A 100 28.50 -23.36 -0.64
N LEU A 101 28.22 -22.51 0.36
CA LEU A 101 27.89 -22.94 1.72
C LEU A 101 26.48 -23.56 1.79
N ALA A 102 26.18 -24.18 2.91
CA ALA A 102 24.82 -24.63 3.17
C ALA A 102 23.88 -23.41 3.32
N LYS A 103 22.78 -23.42 2.61
CA LYS A 103 21.77 -22.34 2.62
C LYS A 103 21.38 -21.92 4.05
N ILE A 104 21.20 -22.90 4.94
CA ILE A 104 20.82 -22.68 6.34
C ILE A 104 21.83 -21.83 7.12
N ASP A 105 23.11 -21.93 6.79
CA ASP A 105 24.17 -21.19 7.48
C ASP A 105 24.12 -19.71 7.08
N VAL A 106 23.96 -19.40 5.79
CA VAL A 106 23.78 -18.03 5.31
C VAL A 106 22.49 -17.40 5.86
N GLU A 107 21.39 -18.14 5.84
CA GLU A 107 20.10 -17.69 6.38
C GLU A 107 20.18 -17.39 7.89
N ARG A 108 21.05 -18.09 8.64
CA ARG A 108 21.29 -17.81 10.05
C ARG A 108 21.95 -16.46 10.26
N TYR A 109 22.92 -16.08 9.44
CA TYR A 109 23.55 -14.75 9.48
C TYR A 109 22.55 -13.65 9.10
N LEU A 110 21.77 -13.86 8.03
CA LEU A 110 20.77 -12.88 7.60
C LEU A 110 19.68 -12.64 8.64
N ALA A 111 19.30 -13.68 9.39
CA ALA A 111 18.28 -13.61 10.44
C ALA A 111 18.83 -13.11 11.80
N ASN A 112 20.13 -12.98 11.95
CA ASN A 112 20.75 -12.55 13.20
C ASN A 112 20.63 -11.03 13.36
N SER A 113 20.04 -10.59 14.48
CA SER A 113 19.85 -9.17 14.82
C SER A 113 21.15 -8.38 14.89
N ASP A 114 22.28 -9.02 15.20
CA ASP A 114 23.59 -8.36 15.34
C ASP A 114 24.09 -7.77 14.00
N TYR A 115 23.64 -8.32 12.87
CA TYR A 115 24.00 -7.83 11.53
C TYR A 115 22.94 -6.88 10.94
N ASN A 116 21.76 -6.80 11.54
CA ASN A 116 20.68 -5.87 11.16
C ASN A 116 20.33 -5.88 9.67
N CYS A 117 20.07 -7.08 9.11
CA CYS A 117 19.58 -7.21 7.75
C CYS A 117 18.09 -6.79 7.70
N THR A 118 17.82 -5.56 7.24
CA THR A 118 16.48 -4.93 7.35
C THR A 118 15.42 -5.55 6.45
N ARG A 119 15.83 -6.19 5.36
CA ARG A 119 14.93 -6.74 4.34
C ARG A 119 14.81 -8.26 4.35
N TYR A 120 15.60 -8.94 5.17
CA TYR A 120 15.48 -10.37 5.34
C TYR A 120 14.73 -10.69 6.62
N LYS A 121 13.70 -11.52 6.49
CA LYS A 121 12.95 -12.06 7.62
C LYS A 121 12.76 -13.53 7.41
N LYS A 122 13.21 -14.32 8.38
CA LYS A 122 13.05 -15.77 8.32
C LYS A 122 11.58 -16.16 8.31
N ASN A 123 11.18 -16.98 7.35
CA ASN A 123 9.80 -17.45 7.14
C ASN A 123 8.78 -16.35 6.80
N GLU A 124 9.22 -15.18 6.36
CA GLU A 124 8.36 -14.11 5.86
C GLU A 124 8.73 -13.74 4.43
N ALA A 125 7.89 -12.90 3.79
CA ALA A 125 8.21 -12.35 2.49
C ALA A 125 9.52 -11.55 2.54
N SER A 126 10.47 -11.93 1.71
CA SER A 126 11.79 -11.30 1.62
C SER A 126 12.10 -11.02 0.16
N SER A 127 12.83 -9.92 -0.10
CA SER A 127 13.42 -9.64 -1.40
C SER A 127 14.82 -10.22 -1.55
N ILE A 128 15.32 -10.94 -0.53
CA ILE A 128 16.63 -11.60 -0.50
C ILE A 128 16.42 -13.10 -0.50
N PHE A 129 17.07 -13.79 -1.44
CA PHE A 129 16.94 -15.22 -1.65
C PHE A 129 18.33 -15.86 -1.65
N VAL A 130 18.51 -16.92 -0.86
CA VAL A 130 19.75 -17.67 -0.81
C VAL A 130 19.65 -18.87 -1.75
N VAL A 131 20.58 -18.96 -2.70
CA VAL A 131 20.61 -20.01 -3.74
C VAL A 131 22.01 -20.62 -3.81
N LYS A 132 22.09 -21.89 -4.23
CA LYS A 132 23.38 -22.51 -4.52
C LYS A 132 23.88 -22.08 -5.90
N LYS A 133 25.16 -21.76 -6.05
CA LYS A 133 25.76 -21.39 -7.34
C LYS A 133 25.44 -22.41 -8.45
N GLY A 134 25.50 -23.71 -8.15
CA GLY A 134 25.19 -24.77 -9.13
C GLY A 134 23.73 -24.86 -9.58
N ASP A 135 22.79 -24.24 -8.86
CA ASP A 135 21.37 -24.27 -9.22
C ASP A 135 20.99 -23.17 -10.22
N ILE A 136 21.86 -22.16 -10.42
CA ILE A 136 21.62 -21.01 -11.30
C ILE A 136 22.67 -20.88 -12.40
N LYS A 137 23.43 -21.93 -12.68
CA LYS A 137 24.47 -21.93 -13.68
C LYS A 137 23.89 -22.23 -15.07
N ASN A 138 24.31 -21.48 -16.09
CA ASN A 138 23.93 -21.65 -17.49
C ASN A 138 22.40 -21.65 -17.72
N ASP A 139 21.89 -22.62 -18.46
CA ASP A 139 20.47 -22.80 -18.82
C ASP A 139 19.55 -22.95 -17.60
N LYS A 140 20.08 -23.44 -16.47
CA LYS A 140 19.31 -23.57 -15.22
C LYS A 140 18.87 -22.22 -14.64
N LEU A 141 19.57 -21.12 -14.95
CA LEU A 141 19.22 -19.80 -14.44
C LEU A 141 17.79 -19.39 -14.84
N PHE A 142 17.39 -19.62 -16.09
CA PHE A 142 16.05 -19.25 -16.53
C PHE A 142 14.96 -20.14 -15.96
N ASP A 143 15.23 -21.43 -15.82
CA ASP A 143 14.29 -22.37 -15.16
C ASP A 143 14.14 -22.01 -13.66
N PHE A 144 15.23 -21.64 -13.02
CA PHE A 144 15.23 -21.12 -11.66
C PHE A 144 14.41 -19.83 -11.54
N LEU A 145 14.67 -18.81 -12.35
CA LEU A 145 13.95 -17.53 -12.34
C LEU A 145 12.46 -17.72 -12.64
N LYS A 146 12.12 -18.61 -13.56
CA LYS A 146 10.73 -18.97 -13.88
C LYS A 146 10.03 -19.60 -12.66
N GLY A 147 10.63 -20.63 -12.06
CA GLY A 147 10.10 -21.27 -10.87
C GLY A 147 10.01 -20.30 -9.70
N TRP A 148 11.01 -19.43 -9.55
CA TRP A 148 11.02 -18.42 -8.52
C TRP A 148 9.88 -17.39 -8.69
N LEU A 149 9.63 -16.87 -9.89
CA LEU A 149 8.51 -15.96 -10.16
C LEU A 149 7.16 -16.62 -9.91
N GLN A 150 7.02 -17.90 -10.26
CA GLN A 150 5.78 -18.67 -10.00
C GLN A 150 5.51 -18.84 -8.50
N ASN A 151 6.57 -19.02 -7.71
CA ASN A 151 6.46 -19.19 -6.25
C ASN A 151 6.45 -17.86 -5.48
N ASN A 152 6.62 -16.73 -6.17
CA ASN A 152 6.61 -15.39 -5.57
C ASN A 152 5.62 -14.47 -6.31
N PRO A 153 4.31 -14.70 -6.16
CA PRO A 153 3.28 -13.98 -6.92
C PRO A 153 3.32 -12.47 -6.70
N SER A 154 3.68 -12.03 -5.50
CA SER A 154 3.83 -10.58 -5.20
C SER A 154 4.92 -9.93 -6.03
N VAL A 155 6.06 -10.60 -6.23
CA VAL A 155 7.15 -10.06 -7.04
C VAL A 155 6.77 -10.07 -8.52
N LYS A 156 6.14 -11.15 -8.99
CA LYS A 156 5.60 -11.24 -10.35
C LYS A 156 4.67 -10.07 -10.63
N LEU A 157 3.68 -9.83 -9.78
CA LEU A 157 2.72 -8.75 -9.90
C LEU A 157 3.39 -7.36 -9.91
N LEU A 158 4.32 -7.12 -8.97
CA LEU A 158 5.05 -5.84 -8.90
C LEU A 158 5.86 -5.57 -10.18
N LYS A 159 6.50 -6.60 -10.74
CA LYS A 159 7.26 -6.46 -12.00
C LYS A 159 6.34 -6.24 -13.22
N GLU A 160 5.23 -6.93 -13.31
CA GLU A 160 4.21 -6.68 -14.35
C GLU A 160 3.67 -5.27 -14.25
N TRP A 161 3.38 -4.80 -13.03
CA TRP A 161 2.90 -3.44 -12.80
C TRP A 161 3.95 -2.39 -13.14
N GLU A 162 5.22 -2.60 -12.81
CA GLU A 162 6.33 -1.72 -13.18
C GLU A 162 6.39 -1.50 -14.70
N ILE A 163 6.27 -2.57 -15.47
CA ILE A 163 6.27 -2.53 -16.94
C ILE A 163 5.06 -1.75 -17.47
N SER A 164 3.88 -2.07 -16.98
CA SER A 164 2.63 -1.43 -17.39
C SER A 164 2.61 0.08 -17.07
N LEU A 165 3.12 0.44 -15.90
CA LEU A 165 3.26 1.84 -15.48
C LEU A 165 4.23 2.61 -16.40
N GLU A 166 5.36 2.00 -16.76
CA GLU A 166 6.34 2.63 -17.67
C GLU A 166 5.72 2.88 -19.05
N VAL A 167 4.98 1.92 -19.59
CA VAL A 167 4.26 2.07 -20.87
C VAL A 167 3.19 3.15 -20.76
N ALA A 168 2.37 3.13 -19.72
CA ALA A 168 1.32 4.11 -19.47
C ALA A 168 1.90 5.54 -19.36
N LYS A 169 3.00 5.69 -18.61
CA LYS A 169 3.72 6.95 -18.45
C LYS A 169 4.22 7.50 -19.79
N ASN A 170 4.90 6.67 -20.56
CA ASN A 170 5.47 7.09 -21.85
C ASN A 170 4.37 7.48 -22.85
N ASN A 171 3.28 6.72 -22.93
CA ASN A 171 2.15 7.04 -23.78
C ASN A 171 1.50 8.38 -23.36
N MET A 172 1.24 8.56 -22.07
CA MET A 172 0.68 9.81 -21.57
C MET A 172 1.54 11.02 -21.89
N PHE A 173 2.84 10.95 -21.61
CA PHE A 173 3.73 12.09 -21.86
C PHE A 173 3.89 12.38 -23.35
N ASN A 174 3.94 11.37 -24.21
CA ASN A 174 3.95 11.55 -25.65
C ASN A 174 2.68 12.24 -26.17
N GLU A 175 1.50 11.82 -25.69
CA GLU A 175 0.23 12.46 -26.04
C GLU A 175 0.18 13.93 -25.59
N LEU A 176 0.57 14.20 -24.35
CA LEU A 176 0.59 15.56 -23.80
C LEU A 176 1.59 16.46 -24.56
N TYR A 177 2.79 15.95 -24.84
CA TYR A 177 3.79 16.68 -25.59
C TYR A 177 3.35 16.96 -27.03
N ASN A 178 2.74 15.96 -27.69
CA ASN A 178 2.20 16.11 -29.04
C ASN A 178 1.03 17.11 -29.09
N ALA A 179 0.25 17.20 -28.01
CA ALA A 179 -0.82 18.20 -27.90
C ALA A 179 -0.25 19.62 -27.75
N SER A 180 0.77 19.77 -26.92
CA SER A 180 1.53 21.02 -26.75
C SER A 180 2.78 20.78 -25.92
N GLU A 181 3.94 21.27 -26.38
CA GLU A 181 5.17 21.31 -25.56
C GLU A 181 5.01 22.16 -24.28
N TYR A 182 4.01 23.06 -24.27
CA TYR A 182 3.68 23.93 -23.13
C TYR A 182 2.56 23.37 -22.24
N TRP A 183 2.17 22.11 -22.39
CA TRP A 183 1.07 21.52 -21.59
C TRP A 183 1.20 21.75 -20.06
N PRO A 184 2.40 21.68 -19.44
CA PRO A 184 2.52 21.93 -18.00
C PRO A 184 2.16 23.38 -17.64
N TRP A 185 2.55 24.33 -18.48
CA TRP A 185 2.21 25.75 -18.28
C TRP A 185 0.71 25.99 -18.45
N VAL A 186 0.07 25.37 -19.44
CA VAL A 186 -1.38 25.47 -19.65
C VAL A 186 -2.15 25.01 -18.43
N LEU A 187 -1.81 23.82 -17.90
CA LEU A 187 -2.46 23.27 -16.71
C LEU A 187 -2.17 24.14 -15.48
N ALA A 188 -0.92 24.54 -15.28
CA ALA A 188 -0.54 25.38 -14.13
C ALA A 188 -1.28 26.73 -14.17
N LYS A 189 -1.46 27.33 -15.35
CA LYS A 189 -2.22 28.56 -15.50
C LYS A 189 -3.69 28.34 -15.19
N THR A 190 -4.30 27.27 -15.70
CA THR A 190 -5.70 26.91 -15.43
C THR A 190 -5.95 26.75 -13.93
N TYR A 191 -5.13 25.94 -13.24
CA TYR A 191 -5.26 25.77 -11.79
C TYR A 191 -5.09 27.07 -11.00
N LYS A 192 -4.18 27.92 -11.43
CA LYS A 192 -3.99 29.23 -10.81
C LYS A 192 -5.21 30.14 -10.98
N GLU A 193 -5.83 30.14 -12.18
CA GLU A 193 -7.06 30.89 -12.44
C GLU A 193 -8.25 30.37 -11.63
N ASP A 194 -8.30 29.05 -11.37
CA ASP A 194 -9.27 28.41 -10.48
C ASP A 194 -9.02 28.70 -8.98
N GLY A 195 -7.96 29.45 -8.65
CA GLY A 195 -7.65 29.87 -7.29
C GLY A 195 -6.90 28.82 -6.46
N GLU A 196 -6.31 27.81 -7.09
CA GLU A 196 -5.55 26.78 -6.39
C GLU A 196 -4.19 27.29 -5.89
N ARG A 197 -3.86 27.00 -4.64
CA ARG A 197 -2.58 27.39 -4.01
C ARG A 197 -1.46 26.42 -4.34
N ASN A 198 -1.76 25.14 -4.36
CA ASN A 198 -0.77 24.07 -4.56
C ASN A 198 -0.93 23.42 -5.94
N ILE A 199 -0.44 24.13 -6.95
CA ILE A 199 -0.48 23.67 -8.34
C ILE A 199 0.25 22.33 -8.51
N GLY A 200 1.32 22.08 -7.74
CA GLY A 200 2.06 20.82 -7.78
C GLY A 200 1.21 19.62 -7.39
N ASP A 201 0.38 19.74 -6.36
CA ASP A 201 -0.54 18.67 -5.94
C ASP A 201 -1.61 18.40 -7.00
N SER A 202 -2.20 19.46 -7.56
CA SER A 202 -3.24 19.33 -8.60
C SER A 202 -2.69 18.70 -9.89
N MET A 203 -1.46 19.07 -10.26
CA MET A 203 -0.77 18.42 -11.36
C MET A 203 -0.44 16.95 -11.05
N GLY A 204 -0.02 16.66 -9.83
CA GLY A 204 0.21 15.29 -9.36
C GLY A 204 -1.05 14.43 -9.44
N GLU A 205 -2.20 14.96 -9.02
CA GLU A 205 -3.50 14.28 -9.17
C GLU A 205 -3.87 14.04 -10.64
N PHE A 206 -3.68 15.04 -11.49
CA PHE A 206 -3.92 14.92 -12.93
C PHE A 206 -3.09 13.78 -13.53
N VAL A 207 -1.76 13.76 -13.26
CA VAL A 207 -0.86 12.73 -13.74
C VAL A 207 -1.29 11.35 -13.22
N THR A 208 -1.57 11.23 -11.92
CA THR A 208 -1.95 9.94 -11.30
C THR A 208 -3.24 9.39 -11.88
N LYS A 209 -4.29 10.21 -12.02
CA LYS A 209 -5.57 9.80 -12.60
C LYS A 209 -5.42 9.35 -14.05
N ASN A 210 -4.61 10.07 -14.83
CA ASN A 210 -4.32 9.71 -16.21
C ASN A 210 -3.52 8.41 -16.34
N LEU A 211 -2.54 8.18 -15.46
CA LEU A 211 -1.78 6.93 -15.42
C LEU A 211 -2.69 5.75 -15.08
N LEU A 212 -3.51 5.86 -14.03
CA LEU A 212 -4.43 4.80 -13.62
C LEU A 212 -5.39 4.39 -14.74
N SER A 213 -5.87 5.35 -15.55
CA SER A 213 -6.76 5.05 -16.68
C SER A 213 -6.08 4.31 -17.85
N ARG A 214 -4.74 4.23 -17.86
CA ARG A 214 -3.93 3.62 -18.92
C ARG A 214 -3.23 2.34 -18.49
N ILE A 215 -3.25 2.01 -17.21
CA ILE A 215 -2.69 0.75 -16.70
C ILE A 215 -3.62 -0.38 -17.14
N SER A 216 -3.05 -1.41 -17.75
CA SER A 216 -3.79 -2.59 -18.18
C SER A 216 -4.29 -3.40 -16.97
N GLU A 217 -5.41 -4.09 -17.14
CA GLU A 217 -5.86 -5.07 -16.16
C GLU A 217 -4.84 -6.20 -16.02
N TYR A 218 -4.67 -6.67 -14.79
CA TYR A 218 -3.79 -7.80 -14.47
C TYR A 218 -4.63 -9.06 -14.27
N ASP A 219 -4.14 -10.14 -14.82
CA ASP A 219 -4.67 -11.47 -14.54
C ASP A 219 -3.97 -12.00 -13.28
N ILE A 220 -4.65 -11.96 -12.16
CA ILE A 220 -4.15 -12.52 -10.91
C ILE A 220 -4.51 -14.00 -10.93
N GLU A 221 -3.52 -14.85 -11.22
CA GLU A 221 -3.69 -16.29 -11.09
C GLU A 221 -4.13 -16.65 -9.65
N ASP A 222 -5.04 -17.58 -9.50
CA ASP A 222 -5.45 -18.13 -8.20
C ASP A 222 -4.25 -18.82 -7.54
N VAL A 223 -3.47 -18.06 -6.79
CA VAL A 223 -2.38 -18.59 -5.97
C VAL A 223 -2.93 -18.91 -4.60
N THR A 224 -3.04 -20.20 -4.31
CA THR A 224 -3.38 -20.65 -2.96
C THR A 224 -2.08 -20.75 -2.16
N PRO A 225 -1.91 -19.96 -1.09
CA PRO A 225 -0.73 -20.07 -0.26
C PRO A 225 -0.69 -21.41 0.47
N ASP A 226 0.51 -21.91 0.73
CA ASP A 226 0.69 -23.11 1.55
C ASP A 226 0.03 -22.92 2.91
N SER A 227 -0.57 -24.00 3.45
CA SER A 227 -1.31 -24.00 4.71
C SER A 227 -0.49 -23.53 5.93
N ASN A 228 0.83 -23.47 5.80
CA ASN A 228 1.76 -23.05 6.85
C ASN A 228 2.22 -21.59 6.74
N VAL A 229 1.74 -20.85 5.74
CA VAL A 229 2.09 -19.42 5.57
C VAL A 229 1.17 -18.57 6.45
N ASP A 230 1.75 -17.82 7.36
CA ASP A 230 1.02 -16.80 8.14
C ASP A 230 0.64 -15.63 7.24
N ILE A 231 -0.61 -15.60 6.82
CA ILE A 231 -1.14 -14.52 6.00
C ILE A 231 -1.62 -13.40 6.93
N ARG A 232 -0.86 -12.34 7.01
CA ARG A 232 -1.22 -11.15 7.78
C ARG A 232 -2.30 -10.32 7.08
N VAL A 233 -3.50 -10.85 7.01
CA VAL A 233 -4.64 -10.23 6.32
C VAL A 233 -4.91 -8.81 6.82
N GLU A 234 -4.79 -8.60 8.14
CA GLU A 234 -5.02 -7.27 8.73
C GLU A 234 -3.98 -6.23 8.29
N ASP A 235 -2.71 -6.63 8.12
CA ASP A 235 -1.65 -5.74 7.61
C ASP A 235 -1.91 -5.36 6.15
N VAL A 236 -2.34 -6.31 5.33
CA VAL A 236 -2.70 -6.06 3.93
C VAL A 236 -3.90 -5.12 3.82
N LEU A 237 -4.96 -5.39 4.60
CA LEU A 237 -6.16 -4.54 4.61
C LEU A 237 -5.87 -3.14 5.16
N GLU A 238 -4.99 -3.02 6.14
CA GLU A 238 -4.58 -1.71 6.64
C GLU A 238 -3.80 -0.94 5.57
N GLY A 239 -2.86 -1.57 4.88
CA GLY A 239 -2.11 -0.96 3.77
C GLY A 239 -2.99 -0.57 2.58
N GLU A 240 -4.09 -1.31 2.32
CA GLU A 240 -5.09 -0.96 1.32
C GLU A 240 -5.92 0.28 1.72
N ARG A 241 -6.11 0.51 3.01
CA ARG A 241 -7.04 1.53 3.53
C ARG A 241 -6.38 2.78 4.01
N CYS A 242 -5.18 2.66 4.54
CA CYS A 242 -4.48 3.76 5.20
C CYS A 242 -3.07 3.97 4.65
N TYR A 243 -2.77 5.22 4.40
CA TYR A 243 -1.40 5.70 4.22
C TYR A 243 -0.95 6.44 5.49
N TYR A 244 0.21 6.06 6.03
CA TYR A 244 0.81 6.71 7.18
C TYR A 244 1.86 7.70 6.74
N TYR A 245 1.77 8.90 7.28
CA TYR A 245 2.77 9.93 7.02
C TYR A 245 4.04 9.67 7.83
N SER A 246 5.19 9.82 7.20
CA SER A 246 6.46 9.95 7.90
C SER A 246 6.60 11.34 8.52
N ASP A 247 7.43 11.48 9.56
CA ASP A 247 7.71 12.77 10.19
C ASP A 247 8.23 13.81 9.18
N THR A 248 9.00 13.36 8.20
CA THR A 248 9.53 14.23 7.12
C THR A 248 8.41 14.77 6.25
N GLU A 249 7.41 13.96 5.91
CA GLU A 249 6.26 14.37 5.11
C GLU A 249 5.33 15.29 5.88
N ILE A 250 5.12 15.04 7.17
CA ILE A 250 4.33 15.92 8.04
C ILE A 250 4.97 17.31 8.11
N ASN A 251 6.29 17.37 8.26
CA ASN A 251 7.02 18.63 8.39
C ASN A 251 7.16 19.38 7.06
N SER A 252 7.23 18.66 5.92
CA SER A 252 7.45 19.25 4.60
C SER A 252 6.16 19.64 3.88
N ASN A 253 5.04 18.99 4.20
CA ASN A 253 3.77 19.15 3.50
C ASN A 253 2.73 19.82 4.41
N THR A 254 2.51 21.11 4.20
CA THR A 254 1.52 21.92 4.95
C THR A 254 0.09 21.78 4.41
N SER A 255 -0.09 21.19 3.23
CA SER A 255 -1.40 21.05 2.61
C SER A 255 -2.15 19.85 3.18
N PHE A 256 -3.39 20.07 3.62
CA PHE A 256 -4.30 18.99 4.00
C PHE A 256 -4.98 18.40 2.77
N LYS A 257 -5.30 17.13 2.84
CA LYS A 257 -6.03 16.43 1.78
C LYS A 257 -7.30 15.78 2.33
N THR A 258 -8.28 15.60 1.44
CA THR A 258 -9.48 14.84 1.78
C THR A 258 -9.06 13.43 2.21
N GLY A 259 -9.60 12.96 3.33
CA GLY A 259 -9.24 11.68 3.92
C GLY A 259 -8.10 11.75 4.95
N ASP A 260 -7.45 12.91 5.13
CA ASP A 260 -6.46 13.04 6.20
C ASP A 260 -7.08 12.74 7.56
N ILE A 261 -6.40 11.90 8.32
CA ILE A 261 -6.78 11.53 9.68
C ILE A 261 -5.94 12.35 10.64
N LEU A 262 -6.64 13.07 11.48
CA LEU A 262 -6.07 13.98 12.47
C LEU A 262 -6.29 13.39 13.87
N LYS A 263 -5.28 13.50 14.71
CA LYS A 263 -5.36 13.14 16.12
C LYS A 263 -5.36 14.42 16.97
N ARG A 264 -6.27 14.48 17.96
CA ARG A 264 -6.26 15.49 19.04
C ARG A 264 -6.47 14.76 20.35
N GLU A 265 -5.46 14.76 21.20
CA GLU A 265 -5.42 13.95 22.41
C GLU A 265 -5.61 12.45 22.06
N GLU A 266 -6.71 11.84 22.51
CA GLU A 266 -7.04 10.44 22.20
C GLU A 266 -8.10 10.31 21.09
N ASP A 267 -8.68 11.41 20.66
CA ASP A 267 -9.72 11.45 19.62
C ASP A 267 -9.10 11.49 18.21
N LEU A 268 -9.74 10.79 17.27
CA LEU A 268 -9.41 10.81 15.87
C LEU A 268 -10.50 11.55 15.08
N PHE A 269 -10.08 12.22 14.03
CA PHE A 269 -10.96 12.99 13.13
C PHE A 269 -10.55 12.75 11.69
N ILE A 270 -11.50 12.70 10.78
CA ILE A 270 -11.22 12.57 9.34
C ILE A 270 -11.66 13.81 8.59
N VAL A 271 -10.78 14.31 7.71
CA VAL A 271 -11.05 15.46 6.85
C VAL A 271 -11.96 15.02 5.69
N ILE A 272 -13.13 15.64 5.59
CA ILE A 272 -14.14 15.35 4.54
C ILE A 272 -14.33 16.52 3.56
N LYS A 273 -13.66 17.64 3.77
CA LYS A 273 -13.70 18.77 2.86
C LYS A 273 -13.13 18.37 1.51
N ARG A 274 -13.78 18.80 0.41
CA ARG A 274 -13.34 18.46 -0.95
C ARG A 274 -11.93 18.97 -1.22
N GLN A 275 -11.14 18.22 -1.98
CA GLN A 275 -9.75 18.57 -2.29
C GLN A 275 -9.63 19.93 -2.99
N CYS A 276 -10.49 20.21 -3.96
CA CYS A 276 -10.51 21.53 -4.62
C CYS A 276 -10.76 22.70 -3.66
N ASP A 277 -11.61 22.49 -2.62
CA ASP A 277 -11.87 23.53 -1.62
C ASP A 277 -10.73 23.64 -0.59
N LEU A 278 -10.01 22.56 -0.33
CA LEU A 278 -8.80 22.57 0.51
C LEU A 278 -7.67 23.32 -0.17
N ASN A 279 -7.55 23.19 -1.48
CA ASN A 279 -6.50 23.82 -2.28
C ASN A 279 -6.74 25.32 -2.57
N ARG A 280 -7.95 25.83 -2.36
CA ARG A 280 -8.26 27.25 -2.63
C ARG A 280 -7.61 28.21 -1.67
N ALA A 281 -7.23 29.37 -2.20
CA ALA A 281 -6.59 30.44 -1.44
C ALA A 281 -7.46 30.98 -0.29
N GLU A 282 -8.77 30.97 -0.44
CA GLU A 282 -9.76 31.42 0.53
C GLU A 282 -10.12 30.39 1.61
N ASN A 283 -9.53 29.17 1.53
CA ASN A 283 -9.78 28.14 2.53
C ASN A 283 -9.29 28.56 3.90
N LYS A 284 -10.21 28.68 4.86
CA LYS A 284 -9.94 29.10 6.24
C LYS A 284 -10.01 27.99 7.27
N GLY A 285 -10.28 26.76 6.86
CA GLY A 285 -10.42 25.65 7.81
C GLY A 285 -10.79 24.32 7.18
N LEU A 286 -10.87 23.31 8.04
CA LEU A 286 -11.18 21.93 7.72
C LEU A 286 -12.62 21.60 8.14
N TYR A 287 -13.26 20.70 7.40
CA TYR A 287 -14.46 19.99 7.82
C TYR A 287 -14.05 18.60 8.21
N VAL A 288 -14.29 18.24 9.47
CA VAL A 288 -13.86 16.96 10.02
C VAL A 288 -15.04 16.22 10.65
N LEU A 289 -15.06 14.90 10.52
CA LEU A 289 -15.97 14.02 11.25
C LEU A 289 -15.20 13.29 12.34
N LYS A 290 -15.81 13.11 13.48
CA LYS A 290 -15.22 12.35 14.58
C LYS A 290 -15.14 10.86 14.24
N MET A 291 -14.02 10.26 14.57
CA MET A 291 -13.76 8.83 14.45
C MET A 291 -13.61 8.25 15.85
N SER A 292 -14.36 7.23 16.17
CA SER A 292 -14.30 6.53 17.44
C SER A 292 -13.78 5.12 17.27
N GLU A 293 -12.81 4.71 18.10
CA GLU A 293 -12.35 3.34 18.10
C GLU A 293 -13.39 2.42 18.73
N ILE A 294 -13.74 1.35 18.03
CA ILE A 294 -14.56 0.28 18.57
C ILE A 294 -13.64 -0.73 19.23
N LYS A 295 -13.51 -0.65 20.57
CA LYS A 295 -12.64 -1.53 21.35
C LYS A 295 -13.18 -2.94 21.39
N GLN A 296 -12.37 -3.89 20.92
CA GLN A 296 -12.64 -5.32 21.07
C GLN A 296 -12.06 -5.79 22.41
N THR A 297 -12.89 -6.23 23.32
CA THR A 297 -12.42 -6.98 24.48
C THR A 297 -12.26 -8.45 24.10
N SER A 298 -11.19 -9.07 24.52
CA SER A 298 -10.58 -10.32 24.05
C SER A 298 -11.45 -11.58 23.96
N ASN A 299 -12.72 -11.55 24.23
CA ASN A 299 -13.67 -12.66 24.03
C ASN A 299 -15.12 -12.20 23.90
N THR A 300 -15.38 -10.92 23.76
CA THR A 300 -16.73 -10.40 23.57
C THR A 300 -16.89 -9.77 22.19
N PRO A 301 -17.97 -10.09 21.48
CA PRO A 301 -18.31 -9.39 20.24
C PRO A 301 -18.39 -7.89 20.51
N ILE A 302 -17.97 -7.08 19.56
CA ILE A 302 -18.08 -5.61 19.65
C ILE A 302 -19.54 -5.27 19.92
N SER A 303 -19.80 -4.65 21.07
CA SER A 303 -21.13 -4.14 21.38
C SER A 303 -21.23 -2.71 20.86
N ILE A 304 -21.94 -2.55 19.77
CA ILE A 304 -22.34 -1.26 19.23
C ILE A 304 -23.83 -1.12 19.58
N ASN A 305 -24.21 -0.03 20.23
CA ASN A 305 -25.62 0.27 20.45
C ASN A 305 -26.23 0.79 19.13
N PHE A 306 -26.73 -0.13 18.32
CA PHE A 306 -27.53 0.20 17.17
C PHE A 306 -29.01 0.30 17.59
N ASP A 307 -29.76 1.13 16.88
CA ASP A 307 -31.21 1.07 16.93
C ASP A 307 -31.74 -0.27 16.34
N GLU A 308 -32.96 -0.66 16.68
CA GLU A 308 -33.54 -1.94 16.26
C GLU A 308 -33.60 -2.12 14.74
N ASN A 309 -33.85 -1.05 13.97
CA ASN A 309 -33.89 -1.11 12.51
C ASN A 309 -32.52 -1.37 11.92
N THR A 310 -31.48 -0.77 12.48
CA THR A 310 -30.09 -0.98 12.07
C THR A 310 -29.66 -2.41 12.37
N ILE A 311 -30.02 -2.96 13.54
CA ILE A 311 -29.76 -4.36 13.89
C ILE A 311 -30.42 -5.30 12.89
N GLN A 312 -31.67 -5.06 12.52
CA GLN A 312 -32.40 -5.91 11.58
C GLN A 312 -31.80 -5.88 10.16
N ILE A 313 -31.32 -4.73 9.70
CA ILE A 313 -30.60 -4.60 8.42
C ILE A 313 -29.29 -5.38 8.46
N LEU A 314 -28.56 -5.29 9.56
CA LEU A 314 -27.30 -6.00 9.72
C LEU A 314 -27.50 -7.51 9.86
N GLU A 315 -28.52 -7.98 10.58
CA GLU A 315 -28.89 -9.39 10.68
C GLU A 315 -29.23 -9.98 9.31
N ASN A 316 -30.05 -9.27 8.52
CA ASN A 316 -30.45 -9.73 7.19
C ASN A 316 -29.30 -9.77 6.17
N ASN A 317 -28.42 -8.77 6.20
CA ASN A 317 -27.34 -8.65 5.20
C ASN A 317 -26.09 -9.47 5.56
N TYR A 318 -25.82 -9.71 6.84
CA TYR A 318 -24.56 -10.31 7.30
C TYR A 318 -24.73 -11.65 8.03
N LYS A 319 -25.95 -12.22 8.10
CA LYS A 319 -26.24 -13.50 8.81
C LYS A 319 -25.65 -13.52 10.20
N LEU A 320 -26.00 -12.54 11.00
CA LEU A 320 -25.54 -12.45 12.39
C LEU A 320 -26.15 -13.58 13.21
N ASP A 321 -25.32 -14.20 14.06
CA ASP A 321 -25.80 -15.25 14.97
C ASP A 321 -26.76 -14.66 16.00
N GLY A 322 -28.03 -15.06 15.93
CA GLY A 322 -29.19 -14.41 16.57
C GLY A 322 -29.27 -14.51 18.11
N THR A 323 -28.21 -14.88 18.80
CA THR A 323 -28.27 -15.13 20.24
C THR A 323 -28.12 -13.88 21.12
N LYS A 324 -27.69 -12.72 20.60
CA LYS A 324 -27.66 -11.45 21.37
C LYS A 324 -27.82 -10.24 20.45
N ARG A 325 -29.00 -9.69 20.36
CA ARG A 325 -29.40 -8.51 19.58
C ARG A 325 -28.51 -7.25 19.67
N ASN A 326 -27.59 -7.18 20.61
CA ASN A 326 -26.74 -6.02 20.84
C ASN A 326 -25.24 -6.27 20.60
N LYS A 327 -24.85 -7.40 19.96
CA LYS A 327 -23.42 -7.74 19.79
C LYS A 327 -23.14 -8.22 18.37
N ILE A 328 -22.70 -7.29 17.53
CA ILE A 328 -22.37 -7.55 16.13
C ILE A 328 -20.89 -7.84 15.99
N ARG A 329 -20.52 -8.97 15.40
CA ARG A 329 -19.14 -9.23 14.99
C ARG A 329 -18.81 -8.40 13.72
N VAL A 330 -18.36 -7.18 13.92
CA VAL A 330 -17.99 -6.25 12.84
C VAL A 330 -16.80 -6.76 12.02
N LEU A 331 -15.95 -7.60 12.60
CA LEU A 331 -14.78 -8.18 11.93
C LEU A 331 -15.11 -9.33 10.96
N HIS A 332 -16.37 -9.70 10.78
CA HIS A 332 -16.68 -10.79 9.89
C HIS A 332 -16.42 -10.40 8.43
N LYS A 333 -15.27 -10.80 7.91
CA LYS A 333 -14.82 -10.67 6.52
C LYS A 333 -14.31 -9.29 6.07
N GLY A 334 -13.83 -8.44 6.96
CA GLY A 334 -13.19 -7.18 6.57
C GLY A 334 -14.10 -6.19 5.83
N LYS A 335 -15.41 -6.38 5.84
CA LYS A 335 -16.37 -5.52 5.14
C LYS A 335 -16.63 -4.23 5.89
N ILE A 336 -16.86 -3.16 5.13
CA ILE A 336 -17.39 -1.90 5.65
C ILE A 336 -18.85 -2.12 6.01
N LEU A 337 -19.26 -1.57 7.17
CA LEU A 337 -20.64 -1.53 7.58
C LEU A 337 -21.15 -0.10 7.54
N GLU A 338 -22.30 0.10 6.96
CA GLU A 338 -22.96 1.40 6.86
C GLU A 338 -24.31 1.36 7.53
N THR A 339 -24.58 2.37 8.33
CA THR A 339 -25.91 2.66 8.88
C THR A 339 -26.43 3.98 8.33
N ALA A 340 -27.59 4.44 8.80
CA ALA A 340 -28.12 5.74 8.38
C ALA A 340 -27.18 6.91 8.73
N PHE A 341 -26.40 6.79 9.81
CA PHE A 341 -25.59 7.89 10.38
C PHE A 341 -24.13 7.53 10.62
N GLN A 342 -23.71 6.32 10.35
CA GLN A 342 -22.37 5.83 10.70
C GLN A 342 -21.77 5.01 9.59
N VAL A 343 -20.45 5.12 9.45
CA VAL A 343 -19.63 4.26 8.60
C VAL A 343 -18.61 3.57 9.50
N ILE A 344 -18.56 2.25 9.45
CA ILE A 344 -17.64 1.45 10.25
C ILE A 344 -16.65 0.79 9.32
N ILE A 345 -15.37 1.07 9.53
CA ILE A 345 -14.28 0.57 8.70
C ILE A 345 -13.32 -0.22 9.59
N PRO A 346 -13.14 -1.51 9.34
CA PRO A 346 -12.12 -2.30 10.02
C PRO A 346 -10.72 -2.07 9.44
N CYS A 347 -9.69 -2.40 10.21
CA CYS A 347 -8.27 -2.31 9.85
C CYS A 347 -7.85 -0.89 9.39
N VAL A 348 -8.14 0.10 10.21
CA VAL A 348 -7.75 1.50 10.04
C VAL A 348 -6.97 1.96 11.27
N CYS A 349 -5.96 2.80 11.11
CA CYS A 349 -5.20 3.40 12.20
C CYS A 349 -4.66 2.38 13.22
N ARG A 350 -3.70 1.55 12.79
CA ARG A 350 -3.08 0.48 13.58
C ARG A 350 -4.04 -0.69 13.85
N LYS A 351 -4.64 -1.19 12.77
CA LYS A 351 -5.55 -2.36 12.76
C LYS A 351 -6.81 -2.20 13.62
N LYS A 352 -7.18 -0.96 13.92
CA LYS A 352 -8.38 -0.66 14.68
C LYS A 352 -9.64 -0.82 13.83
N VAL A 353 -10.75 -1.07 14.49
CA VAL A 353 -12.08 -0.88 13.90
C VAL A 353 -12.53 0.51 14.29
N VAL A 354 -12.80 1.35 13.31
CA VAL A 354 -13.23 2.73 13.57
C VAL A 354 -14.66 2.95 13.10
N MET A 355 -15.40 3.72 13.86
CA MET A 355 -16.72 4.21 13.54
C MET A 355 -16.64 5.71 13.28
N ILE A 356 -17.12 6.14 12.14
CA ILE A 356 -17.23 7.54 11.74
C ILE A 356 -18.70 7.96 11.93
N ASP A 357 -18.96 8.88 12.83
CA ASP A 357 -20.31 9.38 13.07
C ASP A 357 -20.58 10.61 12.19
N LEU A 358 -21.52 10.47 11.25
CA LEU A 358 -21.89 11.53 10.30
C LEU A 358 -22.59 12.72 10.95
N LYS A 359 -23.03 12.59 12.21
CA LYS A 359 -23.66 13.67 12.98
C LYS A 359 -22.65 14.56 13.67
N GLU A 360 -21.44 14.05 13.92
CA GLU A 360 -20.38 14.75 14.65
C GLU A 360 -19.47 15.50 13.68
N LEU A 361 -20.07 16.44 12.91
CA LEU A 361 -19.31 17.35 12.05
C LEU A 361 -18.74 18.50 12.89
N ASP A 362 -17.44 18.73 12.76
CA ASP A 362 -16.76 19.89 13.31
C ASP A 362 -16.11 20.74 12.21
N ILE A 363 -16.01 22.04 12.44
CA ILE A 363 -15.38 23.01 11.53
C ILE A 363 -14.18 23.64 12.23
N VAL A 364 -13.00 23.14 11.90
CA VAL A 364 -11.74 23.58 12.53
C VAL A 364 -11.12 24.67 11.70
N LYS A 365 -11.05 25.91 12.24
CA LYS A 365 -10.43 27.06 11.56
C LYS A 365 -8.92 27.04 11.75
N PHE A 366 -8.15 27.31 10.69
CA PHE A 366 -6.68 27.32 10.73
C PHE A 366 -6.08 28.33 11.73
N GLU A 367 -6.77 29.41 11.99
CA GLU A 367 -6.32 30.46 12.94
C GLU A 367 -6.67 30.14 14.38
N SER A 368 -7.45 29.08 14.64
CA SER A 368 -7.87 28.75 16.00
C SER A 368 -6.74 28.10 16.81
N VAL A 369 -6.76 28.32 18.14
CA VAL A 369 -5.85 27.63 19.06
C VAL A 369 -6.05 26.12 19.01
N GLU A 370 -7.28 25.69 18.77
CA GLU A 370 -7.65 24.27 18.66
C GLU A 370 -6.97 23.59 17.47
N PHE A 371 -6.79 24.30 16.33
CA PHE A 371 -6.11 23.75 15.17
C PHE A 371 -4.69 23.29 15.49
N LYS A 372 -3.96 23.99 16.34
CA LYS A 372 -2.59 23.65 16.75
C LYS A 372 -2.51 22.37 17.57
N GLN A 373 -3.64 21.85 18.06
CA GLN A 373 -3.72 20.63 18.84
C GLN A 373 -3.93 19.39 17.95
N TYR A 374 -4.22 19.60 16.65
CA TYR A 374 -4.41 18.49 15.71
C TYR A 374 -3.07 18.08 15.10
N GLU A 375 -2.77 16.81 15.21
CA GLU A 375 -1.65 16.15 14.56
C GLU A 375 -2.16 15.31 13.39
N ARG A 376 -1.58 15.47 12.21
CA ARG A 376 -1.89 14.62 11.05
C ARG A 376 -1.13 13.32 11.18
N VAL A 377 -1.83 12.19 11.23
CA VAL A 377 -1.23 10.88 11.52
C VAL A 377 -1.29 9.91 10.34
N ALA A 378 -2.36 9.98 9.56
CA ALA A 378 -2.57 9.06 8.44
C ALA A 378 -3.53 9.68 7.42
N ARG A 379 -3.80 8.93 6.34
CA ARG A 379 -4.86 9.24 5.38
C ARG A 379 -5.66 7.98 5.06
N LEU A 380 -6.98 8.10 5.08
CA LEU A 380 -7.87 7.10 4.51
C LEU A 380 -7.85 7.22 2.99
N LEU A 381 -7.56 6.09 2.33
CA LEU A 381 -7.40 6.03 0.88
C LEU A 381 -8.73 5.80 0.15
N GLU A 382 -8.71 5.99 -1.18
CA GLU A 382 -9.81 5.56 -2.05
C GLU A 382 -9.88 4.02 -2.12
N PRO A 383 -11.07 3.42 -2.25
CA PRO A 383 -12.39 4.08 -2.36
C PRO A 383 -13.02 4.44 -1.00
N TYR A 384 -12.36 4.20 0.11
CA TYR A 384 -12.91 4.29 1.47
C TYR A 384 -13.31 5.71 1.86
N ILE A 385 -12.48 6.70 1.48
CA ILE A 385 -12.84 8.10 1.75
C ILE A 385 -14.05 8.55 0.92
N SER A 386 -14.18 8.09 -0.33
CA SER A 386 -15.37 8.37 -1.16
C SER A 386 -16.63 7.78 -0.53
N ILE A 387 -16.58 6.56 0.01
CA ILE A 387 -17.72 5.98 0.74
C ILE A 387 -18.15 6.89 1.90
N VAL A 388 -17.22 7.41 2.67
CA VAL A 388 -17.51 8.32 3.80
C VAL A 388 -18.13 9.63 3.31
N THR A 389 -17.52 10.26 2.30
CA THR A 389 -17.99 11.56 1.78
C THR A 389 -19.33 11.45 1.09
N ASP A 390 -19.58 10.40 0.31
CA ASP A 390 -20.86 10.15 -0.35
C ASP A 390 -21.96 9.87 0.65
N LYS A 391 -21.67 9.08 1.68
CA LYS A 391 -22.59 8.80 2.78
C LYS A 391 -22.92 10.06 3.57
N PHE A 392 -21.91 10.90 3.84
CA PHE A 392 -22.11 12.19 4.50
C PHE A 392 -22.97 13.13 3.63
N ALA A 393 -22.72 13.21 2.33
CA ALA A 393 -23.53 14.01 1.42
C ALA A 393 -24.99 13.53 1.38
N ALA A 394 -25.21 12.22 1.32
CA ALA A 394 -26.53 11.60 1.39
C ALA A 394 -27.23 11.91 2.72
N TYR A 395 -26.50 11.82 3.84
CA TYR A 395 -27.00 12.19 5.16
C TYR A 395 -27.43 13.67 5.23
N MET A 396 -26.59 14.60 4.74
CA MET A 396 -26.90 16.04 4.73
C MET A 396 -28.06 16.40 3.82
N SER A 397 -28.28 15.64 2.75
CA SER A 397 -29.41 15.84 1.82
C SER A 397 -30.68 15.14 2.25
N SER A 398 -30.61 14.24 3.23
CA SER A 398 -31.80 13.52 3.72
C SER A 398 -32.78 14.49 4.39
N LYS A 399 -34.03 14.46 3.97
CA LYS A 399 -35.11 15.16 4.68
C LYS A 399 -35.39 14.38 5.95
N GLY A 400 -35.10 14.97 7.11
CA GLY A 400 -35.53 14.40 8.37
C GLY A 400 -37.04 14.18 8.36
N SER A 401 -37.49 12.95 8.59
CA SER A 401 -38.93 12.73 8.86
C SER A 401 -39.26 13.38 10.20
N MET A 402 -40.31 14.22 10.21
CA MET A 402 -40.86 14.71 11.46
C MET A 402 -41.34 13.50 12.27
N ARG A 403 -40.79 13.34 13.47
CA ARG A 403 -41.39 12.41 14.43
C ARG A 403 -42.69 13.02 14.93
N ILE A 404 -43.77 12.34 14.68
CA ILE A 404 -45.03 12.69 15.28
C ILE A 404 -44.93 12.25 16.75
N PRO A 405 -45.19 13.14 17.74
CA PRO A 405 -45.18 12.75 19.14
C PRO A 405 -46.12 11.56 19.37
N GLU A 406 -45.68 10.60 20.19
CA GLU A 406 -46.43 9.35 20.42
C GLU A 406 -47.83 9.60 20.94
N GLU A 407 -48.01 10.68 21.71
CA GLU A 407 -49.27 11.11 22.30
C GLU A 407 -50.29 11.55 21.20
N LEU A 408 -49.85 11.82 19.99
CA LEU A 408 -50.73 12.19 18.84
C LEU A 408 -51.12 10.98 18.00
N PHE A 409 -50.57 9.79 18.25
CA PHE A 409 -51.03 8.56 17.63
C PHE A 409 -52.36 8.16 18.22
N THR A 410 -53.43 8.35 17.45
CA THR A 410 -54.75 7.81 17.79
C THR A 410 -54.88 6.42 17.15
N GLU A 411 -55.73 5.57 17.68
CA GLU A 411 -56.00 4.20 17.20
C GLU A 411 -56.25 4.10 15.67
N LYS A 412 -56.64 5.22 15.05
CA LYS A 412 -56.86 5.30 13.60
C LYS A 412 -55.59 5.21 12.73
N PHE A 413 -54.41 5.33 13.31
CA PHE A 413 -53.12 5.19 12.58
C PHE A 413 -52.56 3.77 12.61
N PHE A 414 -53.18 2.87 13.35
CA PHE A 414 -52.79 1.46 13.32
C PHE A 414 -53.59 0.79 12.19
N ILE A 415 -52.89 0.16 11.26
CA ILE A 415 -53.50 -0.72 10.26
C ILE A 415 -53.97 -1.95 11.04
N ASP A 416 -55.30 -2.08 11.14
CA ASP A 416 -55.92 -3.26 11.76
C ASP A 416 -55.73 -4.45 10.77
N ASN A 417 -54.76 -5.29 11.01
CA ASN A 417 -54.51 -6.50 10.23
C ASN A 417 -55.45 -7.66 10.61
N SER A 418 -56.59 -7.37 11.21
CA SER A 418 -57.55 -8.38 11.67
C SER A 418 -58.68 -8.71 10.70
N GLU A 419 -58.61 -8.25 9.43
CA GLU A 419 -59.54 -8.70 8.40
C GLU A 419 -58.79 -9.44 7.30
N ASP A 420 -58.34 -10.66 7.55
CA ASP A 420 -58.19 -11.73 6.56
C ASP A 420 -58.06 -13.07 7.34
N GLU A 421 -59.20 -13.61 7.76
CA GLU A 421 -59.46 -15.03 7.97
C GLU A 421 -60.40 -15.56 6.90
#